data_44c46d6248a044b0e57617583253398f
#
_entry.id   44c46d6248a044b0e57617583253398f
#
_cell.length_a   1.000
_cell.length_b   1.000
_cell.length_c   1.000
_cell.angle_alpha   90.00
_cell.angle_beta   90.00
_cell.angle_gamma   90.00
#
_symmetry.space_group_name_H-M   'P 1'
#
loop_
_entity.id
_entity.type
_entity.pdbx_description
1 polymer ?
#
loop_
_entity_poly.entity_id
_entity_poly.type
_entity_poly.pdbx_seq_one_letter_code
_entity_poly.pdbx_strand_id
1 'polypeptide(L)'
;MPVRIDRVKEALNAAVIEGSSWLDVEVDHIYASDLMSDVLAYGKPNSILLTGLASQQAIVAAHMAEFKGVVLIRGKKPENGSKAFARDHHMVLLSTGLDMYDACIRLEAGKNGMALNPSTTRNGHKTEELLLNSDFRIEGSDFARAGMVSTEIKSVLKKIGIDPQIVRRVAISTYEGEMNVIMHAIRAKVHLSVTPSVIEVAIDDEGKGIPDIDLAMQEGFTTSTEEQRAMGFGSGMGLPNIKRNADDLKISSLVGKGTVLVMRFSI
;
A
#
# COMPACT_ATOMS: atom_id res chain seq x y z
N MET A 1 9.19 13.23 17.80
CA MET A 1 7.91 13.55 18.44
C MET A 1 6.82 13.35 17.43
N PRO A 2 5.71 12.78 17.85
CA PRO A 2 4.49 12.85 17.05
C PRO A 2 4.14 14.31 16.76
N VAL A 3 3.64 14.54 15.58
CA VAL A 3 3.19 15.86 15.12
C VAL A 3 1.72 15.74 14.73
N ARG A 4 0.87 16.65 15.19
CA ARG A 4 -0.54 16.69 14.79
C ARG A 4 -0.69 17.15 13.34
N ILE A 5 -1.65 16.57 12.62
CA ILE A 5 -1.89 16.91 11.21
C ILE A 5 -2.31 18.38 11.03
N ASP A 6 -2.98 19.00 12.02
CA ASP A 6 -3.29 20.43 11.99
C ASP A 6 -2.00 21.28 11.94
N ARG A 7 -0.94 20.90 12.65
CA ARG A 7 0.36 21.57 12.59
C ARG A 7 1.07 21.39 11.24
N VAL A 8 0.96 20.17 10.66
CA VAL A 8 1.42 19.93 9.29
C VAL A 8 0.69 20.85 8.30
N LYS A 9 -0.64 20.95 8.42
CA LYS A 9 -1.48 21.84 7.62
C LYS A 9 -1.04 23.30 7.75
N GLU A 10 -0.83 23.80 8.98
CA GLU A 10 -0.39 25.17 9.24
C GLU A 10 0.99 25.45 8.64
N ALA A 11 1.99 24.58 8.90
CA ALA A 11 3.35 24.72 8.40
C ALA A 11 3.42 24.78 6.86
N LEU A 12 2.57 24.02 6.19
CA LEU A 12 2.52 23.97 4.73
C LEU A 12 1.54 25.00 4.11
N ASN A 13 0.83 25.78 4.91
CA ASN A 13 -0.28 26.61 4.46
C ASN A 13 -1.24 25.83 3.54
N ALA A 14 -1.58 24.60 3.96
CA ALA A 14 -2.33 23.66 3.16
C ALA A 14 -3.85 23.80 3.35
N ALA A 15 -4.59 23.66 2.25
CA ALA A 15 -6.04 23.55 2.27
C ALA A 15 -6.47 22.11 2.61
N VAL A 16 -7.52 21.96 3.41
CA VAL A 16 -8.15 20.67 3.68
C VAL A 16 -9.06 20.31 2.51
N ILE A 17 -8.82 19.16 1.90
CA ILE A 17 -9.66 18.61 0.82
C ILE A 17 -10.71 17.66 1.38
N GLU A 18 -10.31 16.81 2.35
CA GLU A 18 -11.15 15.84 3.06
C GLU A 18 -10.55 15.55 4.43
N GLY A 19 -11.39 15.08 5.37
CA GLY A 19 -10.90 14.62 6.67
C GLY A 19 -10.71 15.73 7.71
N SER A 20 -11.49 16.84 7.63
CA SER A 20 -11.42 17.95 8.60
C SER A 20 -11.67 17.53 10.05
N SER A 21 -12.38 16.43 10.30
CA SER A 21 -12.66 15.89 11.62
C SER A 21 -11.48 15.13 12.24
N TRP A 22 -10.40 14.88 11.50
CA TRP A 22 -9.24 14.08 11.93
C TRP A 22 -7.93 14.87 11.92
N LEU A 23 -7.99 16.20 11.90
CA LEU A 23 -6.80 17.06 11.90
C LEU A 23 -6.03 17.03 13.23
N ASP A 24 -6.65 16.59 14.30
CA ASP A 24 -6.05 16.40 15.62
C ASP A 24 -5.25 15.08 15.75
N VAL A 25 -5.35 14.19 14.77
CA VAL A 25 -4.57 12.95 14.74
C VAL A 25 -3.09 13.27 14.69
N GLU A 26 -2.31 12.55 15.53
CA GLU A 26 -0.86 12.64 15.54
C GLU A 26 -0.24 11.65 14.54
N VAL A 27 0.85 12.08 13.91
CA VAL A 27 1.68 11.24 13.03
C VAL A 27 3.13 11.24 13.51
N ASP A 28 3.77 10.09 13.43
CA ASP A 28 5.15 9.93 13.90
C ASP A 28 6.17 10.32 12.84
N HIS A 29 5.81 10.17 11.55
CA HIS A 29 6.70 10.37 10.44
C HIS A 29 6.06 11.18 9.32
N ILE A 30 6.91 11.88 8.58
CA ILE A 30 6.57 12.51 7.32
C ILE A 30 7.37 11.78 6.24
N TYR A 31 6.70 11.32 5.21
CA TYR A 31 7.30 10.60 4.09
C TYR A 31 7.03 11.35 2.79
N ALA A 32 8.06 11.55 1.98
CA ALA A 32 7.96 12.29 0.73
C ALA A 32 8.38 11.39 -0.44
N SER A 33 7.45 11.06 -1.32
CA SER A 33 7.72 10.23 -2.51
C SER A 33 6.62 10.36 -3.56
N ASP A 34 7.03 10.32 -4.82
CA ASP A 34 6.15 10.17 -5.98
C ASP A 34 6.17 8.72 -6.52
N LEU A 35 6.86 7.79 -5.84
CA LEU A 35 6.93 6.40 -6.22
C LEU A 35 6.20 5.55 -5.19
N MET A 36 5.04 5.00 -5.58
CA MET A 36 4.17 4.29 -4.64
C MET A 36 4.75 2.97 -4.15
N SER A 37 5.55 2.30 -4.97
CA SER A 37 6.31 1.12 -4.54
C SER A 37 7.29 1.42 -3.40
N ASP A 38 7.90 2.60 -3.38
CA ASP A 38 8.76 3.03 -2.26
C ASP A 38 7.93 3.32 -1.00
N VAL A 39 6.74 3.91 -1.18
CA VAL A 39 5.80 4.13 -0.06
C VAL A 39 5.42 2.80 0.59
N LEU A 40 5.15 1.76 -0.21
CA LEU A 40 4.81 0.42 0.27
C LEU A 40 6.02 -0.30 0.88
N ALA A 41 7.21 -0.15 0.28
CA ALA A 41 8.44 -0.82 0.73
C ALA A 41 9.03 -0.22 2.01
N TYR A 42 9.07 1.11 2.10
CA TYR A 42 9.84 1.84 3.12
C TYR A 42 8.99 2.76 3.99
N GLY A 43 7.75 3.01 3.60
CA GLY A 43 6.82 3.83 4.38
C GLY A 43 6.57 3.23 5.76
N LYS A 44 6.61 4.05 6.80
CA LYS A 44 6.31 3.62 8.17
C LYS A 44 4.84 3.85 8.49
N PRO A 45 4.20 2.95 9.26
CA PRO A 45 2.85 3.21 9.79
C PRO A 45 2.78 4.56 10.50
N ASN A 46 1.57 5.05 10.68
CA ASN A 46 1.31 6.31 11.38
C ASN A 46 2.06 7.51 10.79
N SER A 47 2.18 7.55 9.48
CA SER A 47 2.85 8.63 8.72
C SER A 47 1.84 9.52 7.99
N ILE A 48 2.33 10.65 7.49
CA ILE A 48 1.67 11.45 6.46
C ILE A 48 2.55 11.46 5.19
N LEU A 49 1.93 11.24 4.02
CA LEU A 49 2.62 11.21 2.73
C LEU A 49 2.58 12.60 2.08
N LEU A 50 3.74 13.11 1.64
CA LEU A 50 3.84 14.21 0.69
C LEU A 50 4.04 13.62 -0.71
N THR A 51 3.20 13.98 -1.67
CA THR A 51 3.31 13.46 -3.03
C THR A 51 2.74 14.42 -4.08
N GLY A 52 3.35 14.38 -5.26
CA GLY A 52 2.81 15.02 -6.46
C GLY A 52 1.82 14.14 -7.23
N LEU A 53 1.59 12.90 -6.81
CA LEU A 53 0.60 12.03 -7.43
C LEU A 53 -0.78 12.27 -6.83
N ALA A 54 -1.73 12.69 -7.67
CA ALA A 54 -3.10 12.99 -7.27
C ALA A 54 -4.09 11.86 -7.59
N SER A 55 -3.57 10.71 -8.05
CA SER A 55 -4.37 9.54 -8.41
C SER A 55 -4.98 8.86 -7.18
N GLN A 56 -6.13 8.20 -7.37
CA GLN A 56 -6.74 7.41 -6.31
C GLN A 56 -5.80 6.31 -5.82
N GLN A 57 -5.01 5.69 -6.70
CA GLN A 57 -4.05 4.63 -6.39
C GLN A 57 -2.99 5.10 -5.39
N ALA A 58 -2.52 6.35 -5.48
CA ALA A 58 -1.57 6.90 -4.52
C ALA A 58 -2.16 6.96 -3.10
N ILE A 59 -3.44 7.29 -2.98
CA ILE A 59 -4.15 7.34 -1.70
C ILE A 59 -4.39 5.94 -1.16
N VAL A 60 -4.75 4.99 -2.04
CA VAL A 60 -4.88 3.56 -1.68
C VAL A 60 -3.53 3.00 -1.20
N ALA A 61 -2.43 3.27 -1.91
CA ALA A 61 -1.10 2.83 -1.48
C ALA A 61 -0.71 3.40 -0.10
N ALA A 62 -0.97 4.67 0.15
CA ALA A 62 -0.78 5.29 1.46
C ALA A 62 -1.63 4.61 2.55
N HIS A 63 -2.89 4.26 2.24
CA HIS A 63 -3.74 3.50 3.15
C HIS A 63 -3.20 2.10 3.42
N MET A 64 -2.69 1.37 2.40
CA MET A 64 -2.06 0.05 2.59
C MET A 64 -0.86 0.15 3.52
N ALA A 65 -0.03 1.17 3.35
CA ALA A 65 1.12 1.47 4.21
C ALA A 65 0.75 2.04 5.60
N GLU A 66 -0.56 2.15 5.93
CA GLU A 66 -1.11 2.67 7.20
C GLU A 66 -0.78 4.14 7.50
N PHE A 67 -0.70 4.94 6.46
CA PHE A 67 -0.57 6.37 6.60
C PHE A 67 -1.91 7.01 7.05
N LYS A 68 -1.83 8.07 7.83
CA LYS A 68 -3.00 8.80 8.35
C LYS A 68 -3.52 9.88 7.39
N GLY A 69 -2.69 10.27 6.42
CA GLY A 69 -3.09 11.27 5.46
C GLY A 69 -2.11 11.44 4.31
N VAL A 70 -2.53 12.23 3.34
CA VAL A 70 -1.77 12.57 2.14
C VAL A 70 -1.84 14.08 1.94
N VAL A 71 -0.68 14.70 1.66
CA VAL A 71 -0.55 16.09 1.24
C VAL A 71 -0.19 16.11 -0.24
N LEU A 72 -1.08 16.64 -1.06
CA LEU A 72 -0.83 16.88 -2.48
C LEU A 72 -0.06 18.19 -2.64
N ILE A 73 1.10 18.13 -3.29
CA ILE A 73 1.93 19.31 -3.56
C ILE A 73 1.56 20.00 -4.85
N ARG A 74 2.08 21.23 -5.07
CA ARG A 74 1.89 22.05 -6.28
C ARG A 74 0.42 22.38 -6.57
N GLY A 75 -0.42 22.52 -5.53
CA GLY A 75 -1.83 22.82 -5.67
C GLY A 75 -2.66 21.77 -6.39
N LYS A 76 -2.16 20.55 -6.51
CA LYS A 76 -2.87 19.45 -7.18
C LYS A 76 -4.17 19.11 -6.46
N LYS A 77 -5.17 18.72 -7.24
CA LYS A 77 -6.47 18.24 -6.75
C LYS A 77 -6.55 16.73 -6.94
N PRO A 78 -7.12 16.00 -5.96
CA PRO A 78 -7.25 14.55 -6.08
C PRO A 78 -8.27 14.19 -7.18
N GLU A 79 -8.02 13.06 -7.82
CA GLU A 79 -8.93 12.47 -8.82
C GLU A 79 -10.28 12.07 -8.21
N ASN A 80 -11.25 11.79 -9.09
CA ASN A 80 -12.57 11.29 -8.68
C ASN A 80 -12.44 9.99 -7.88
N GLY A 81 -13.26 9.84 -6.85
CA GLY A 81 -13.21 8.70 -5.93
C GLY A 81 -12.25 8.86 -4.75
N SER A 82 -11.16 9.61 -4.89
CA SER A 82 -10.15 9.81 -3.85
C SER A 82 -10.71 10.36 -2.53
N LYS A 83 -11.63 11.34 -2.62
CA LYS A 83 -12.27 11.94 -1.44
C LYS A 83 -13.16 10.94 -0.70
N ALA A 84 -13.96 10.17 -1.46
CA ALA A 84 -14.82 9.15 -0.87
C ALA A 84 -13.97 8.07 -0.19
N PHE A 85 -12.95 7.56 -0.87
CA PHE A 85 -12.02 6.58 -0.31
C PHE A 85 -11.36 7.10 0.98
N ALA A 86 -10.84 8.34 0.98
CA ALA A 86 -10.20 8.93 2.16
C ALA A 86 -11.18 9.06 3.33
N ARG A 87 -12.42 9.47 3.07
CA ARG A 87 -13.48 9.57 4.08
C ARG A 87 -13.80 8.22 4.69
N ASP A 88 -14.03 7.21 3.85
CA ASP A 88 -14.42 5.87 4.28
C ASP A 88 -13.31 5.17 5.10
N HIS A 89 -12.06 5.58 4.88
CA HIS A 89 -10.88 5.04 5.56
C HIS A 89 -10.25 6.00 6.60
N HIS A 90 -10.95 7.07 6.98
CA HIS A 90 -10.54 8.04 8.03
C HIS A 90 -9.15 8.65 7.75
N MET A 91 -8.86 8.97 6.48
CA MET A 91 -7.62 9.61 6.05
C MET A 91 -7.81 11.11 5.82
N VAL A 92 -6.79 11.90 6.17
CA VAL A 92 -6.76 13.33 5.89
C VAL A 92 -6.16 13.57 4.52
N LEU A 93 -6.84 14.33 3.65
CA LEU A 93 -6.29 14.83 2.39
C LEU A 93 -6.09 16.34 2.49
N LEU A 94 -4.86 16.76 2.26
CA LEU A 94 -4.46 18.16 2.20
C LEU A 94 -3.93 18.51 0.81
N SER A 95 -3.94 19.79 0.44
CA SER A 95 -3.25 20.31 -0.74
C SER A 95 -2.51 21.58 -0.38
N THR A 96 -1.26 21.71 -0.82
CA THR A 96 -0.43 22.90 -0.69
C THR A 96 0.09 23.36 -2.05
N GLY A 97 0.25 24.67 -2.22
CA GLY A 97 0.88 25.24 -3.41
C GLY A 97 2.40 25.04 -3.48
N LEU A 98 3.02 24.58 -2.40
CA LEU A 98 4.47 24.34 -2.31
C LEU A 98 4.87 23.17 -3.21
N ASP A 99 6.11 23.20 -3.70
CA ASP A 99 6.73 22.00 -4.27
C ASP A 99 7.24 21.04 -3.17
N MET A 100 7.80 19.89 -3.60
CA MET A 100 8.25 18.85 -2.67
C MET A 100 9.37 19.34 -1.76
N TYR A 101 10.33 20.07 -2.33
CA TYR A 101 11.52 20.55 -1.61
C TYR A 101 11.13 21.57 -0.54
N ASP A 102 10.36 22.59 -0.93
CA ASP A 102 9.90 23.65 -0.01
C ASP A 102 9.00 23.10 1.09
N ALA A 103 8.14 22.12 0.76
CA ALA A 103 7.30 21.46 1.74
C ALA A 103 8.13 20.69 2.79
N CYS A 104 9.15 19.96 2.35
CA CYS A 104 10.05 19.21 3.26
C CYS A 104 10.83 20.18 4.17
N ILE A 105 11.38 21.28 3.63
CA ILE A 105 12.12 22.27 4.43
C ILE A 105 11.24 22.87 5.53
N ARG A 106 10.01 23.26 5.18
CA ARG A 106 9.09 23.87 6.16
C ARG A 106 8.71 22.92 7.29
N LEU A 107 8.54 21.67 6.95
CA LEU A 107 8.22 20.62 7.94
C LEU A 107 9.42 20.28 8.83
N GLU A 108 10.63 20.32 8.30
CA GLU A 108 11.86 20.09 9.08
C GLU A 108 12.15 21.24 10.02
N ALA A 109 11.97 22.49 9.58
CA ALA A 109 12.13 23.66 10.43
C ALA A 109 11.18 23.67 11.65
N GLY A 110 10.01 23.03 11.53
CA GLY A 110 9.06 22.84 12.62
C GLY A 110 9.43 21.69 13.61
N LYS A 111 10.40 20.84 13.25
CA LYS A 111 10.76 19.61 13.99
C LYS A 111 11.94 19.74 14.96
N ASN A 112 12.49 20.92 15.23
CA ASN A 112 13.65 21.03 16.11
C ASN A 112 13.42 20.35 17.47
N GLY A 113 13.71 19.07 17.51
CA GLY A 113 13.73 18.15 18.63
C GLY A 113 12.85 16.91 18.45
N MET A 114 13.40 15.79 17.97
CA MET A 114 13.25 14.49 18.63
C MET A 114 13.70 13.27 17.81
N ALA A 115 14.40 12.39 18.54
CA ALA A 115 14.99 11.13 18.08
C ALA A 115 14.05 9.93 18.25
N LEU A 116 14.34 8.87 17.50
CA LEU A 116 13.64 7.58 17.41
C LEU A 116 14.06 6.58 18.50
N ASN A 117 13.18 5.64 18.85
CA ASN A 117 13.57 4.28 19.28
C ASN A 117 12.49 3.22 19.03
N PRO A 118 12.85 1.97 18.68
CA PRO A 118 11.96 0.88 18.33
C PRO A 118 11.86 -0.21 19.41
N SER A 119 10.83 -1.06 19.35
CA SER A 119 10.88 -2.39 20.01
C SER A 119 9.94 -3.45 19.43
N THR A 120 10.36 -4.67 19.61
CA THR A 120 10.05 -5.98 19.02
C THR A 120 9.31 -6.94 19.97
N THR A 121 8.66 -7.99 19.40
CA THR A 121 8.73 -9.47 19.62
C THR A 121 7.48 -10.15 20.20
N ARG A 122 7.03 -11.30 19.82
CA ARG A 122 7.32 -12.67 19.39
C ARG A 122 6.26 -13.73 19.81
N ASN A 123 5.89 -14.63 18.91
CA ASN A 123 5.66 -16.09 18.91
C ASN A 123 4.74 -16.86 19.85
N GLY A 124 4.00 -17.82 19.23
CA GLY A 124 3.49 -19.07 19.83
C GLY A 124 2.61 -19.89 18.87
N HIS A 125 3.06 -21.08 18.51
CA HIS A 125 2.39 -22.07 17.62
C HIS A 125 1.28 -22.87 18.31
N LYS A 126 0.19 -23.17 17.61
CA LYS A 126 -0.67 -24.36 17.81
C LYS A 126 -1.58 -24.68 16.61
N THR A 127 -1.96 -25.95 16.51
CA THR A 127 -2.71 -26.70 15.50
C THR A 127 -3.92 -26.02 14.86
N GLU A 128 -4.09 -26.24 13.54
CA GLU A 128 -4.79 -25.42 12.58
C GLU A 128 -6.27 -25.78 12.41
N GLU A 129 -7.15 -24.99 12.98
CA GLU A 129 -8.56 -24.92 12.61
C GLU A 129 -8.74 -23.72 11.64
N LEU A 130 -9.43 -23.93 10.51
CA LEU A 130 -9.64 -22.87 9.51
C LEU A 130 -10.58 -21.80 10.09
N LEU A 131 -10.08 -20.61 10.33
CA LEU A 131 -10.83 -19.50 10.90
C LEU A 131 -11.61 -18.72 9.85
N LEU A 132 -11.10 -18.63 8.61
CA LEU A 132 -11.69 -17.91 7.51
C LEU A 132 -11.27 -18.52 6.18
N ASN A 133 -12.21 -18.49 5.21
CA ASN A 133 -11.99 -18.82 3.82
C ASN A 133 -12.82 -17.90 2.94
N SER A 134 -12.20 -17.21 1.97
CA SER A 134 -12.87 -16.24 1.12
C SER A 134 -12.23 -16.16 -0.27
N ASP A 135 -13.07 -16.01 -1.29
CA ASP A 135 -12.65 -15.86 -2.67
C ASP A 135 -13.00 -14.47 -3.20
N PHE A 136 -12.07 -13.88 -3.96
CA PHE A 136 -12.24 -12.60 -4.63
C PHE A 136 -11.88 -12.72 -6.11
N ARG A 137 -12.24 -11.72 -6.92
CA ARG A 137 -11.88 -11.63 -8.32
C ARG A 137 -11.28 -10.28 -8.65
N ILE A 138 -10.30 -10.30 -9.55
CA ILE A 138 -9.65 -9.09 -10.09
C ILE A 138 -9.81 -9.15 -11.60
N GLU A 139 -10.24 -8.06 -12.21
CA GLU A 139 -10.27 -7.89 -13.66
C GLU A 139 -9.04 -7.08 -14.11
N GLY A 140 -8.39 -7.55 -15.17
CA GLY A 140 -7.24 -6.85 -15.75
C GLY A 140 -7.65 -5.50 -16.35
N SER A 141 -6.72 -4.56 -16.36
CA SER A 141 -6.92 -3.17 -16.83
C SER A 141 -7.99 -2.36 -16.09
N ASP A 142 -8.57 -2.88 -15.01
CA ASP A 142 -9.54 -2.15 -14.19
C ASP A 142 -8.86 -1.30 -13.10
N PHE A 143 -8.16 -0.26 -13.54
CA PHE A 143 -7.48 0.67 -12.63
C PHE A 143 -8.44 1.42 -11.69
N ALA A 144 -9.72 1.53 -12.05
CA ALA A 144 -10.72 2.18 -11.21
C ALA A 144 -11.00 1.40 -9.91
N ARG A 145 -10.84 0.08 -9.95
CA ARG A 145 -11.01 -0.81 -8.79
C ARG A 145 -9.69 -1.26 -8.17
N ALA A 146 -8.57 -0.71 -8.60
CA ALA A 146 -7.27 -1.06 -8.07
C ALA A 146 -7.20 -0.86 -6.54
N GLY A 147 -6.81 -1.90 -5.82
CA GLY A 147 -6.71 -1.93 -4.37
C GLY A 147 -8.00 -2.28 -3.64
N MET A 148 -9.10 -2.62 -4.33
CA MET A 148 -10.35 -3.03 -3.67
C MET A 148 -10.21 -4.36 -2.95
N VAL A 149 -9.61 -5.38 -3.60
CA VAL A 149 -9.44 -6.71 -3.01
C VAL A 149 -8.50 -6.65 -1.81
N SER A 150 -7.36 -5.98 -1.95
CA SER A 150 -6.41 -5.81 -0.84
C SER A 150 -7.01 -5.01 0.33
N THR A 151 -7.83 -4.00 0.05
CA THR A 151 -8.55 -3.24 1.08
C THR A 151 -9.58 -4.10 1.82
N GLU A 152 -10.32 -4.94 1.10
CA GLU A 152 -11.30 -5.85 1.68
C GLU A 152 -10.63 -6.93 2.55
N ILE A 153 -9.57 -7.56 2.06
CA ILE A 153 -8.75 -8.52 2.82
C ILE A 153 -8.22 -7.85 4.10
N LYS A 154 -7.64 -6.63 3.99
CA LYS A 154 -7.17 -5.85 5.14
C LYS A 154 -8.29 -5.63 6.17
N SER A 155 -9.48 -5.27 5.72
CA SER A 155 -10.64 -5.04 6.59
C SER A 155 -11.08 -6.30 7.31
N VAL A 156 -11.17 -7.42 6.59
CA VAL A 156 -11.55 -8.73 7.15
C VAL A 156 -10.57 -9.19 8.21
N LEU A 157 -9.25 -9.14 7.93
CA LEU A 157 -8.21 -9.53 8.88
C LEU A 157 -8.22 -8.68 10.15
N LYS A 158 -8.47 -7.36 10.03
CA LYS A 158 -8.66 -6.48 11.20
C LYS A 158 -9.88 -6.89 12.04
N LYS A 159 -11.01 -7.22 11.41
CA LYS A 159 -12.25 -7.61 12.10
C LYS A 159 -12.10 -8.90 12.89
N ILE A 160 -11.30 -9.85 12.43
CA ILE A 160 -11.03 -11.11 13.14
C ILE A 160 -9.88 -10.99 14.16
N GLY A 161 -9.31 -9.78 14.34
CA GLY A 161 -8.35 -9.49 15.41
C GLY A 161 -6.90 -9.88 15.10
N ILE A 162 -6.52 -10.01 13.84
CA ILE A 162 -5.11 -10.26 13.45
C ILE A 162 -4.24 -9.06 13.83
N ASP A 163 -3.01 -9.35 14.28
CA ASP A 163 -2.03 -8.33 14.63
C ASP A 163 -1.86 -7.27 13.52
N PRO A 164 -1.88 -5.97 13.86
CA PRO A 164 -1.79 -4.90 12.86
C PRO A 164 -0.54 -4.98 11.96
N GLN A 165 0.60 -5.45 12.47
CA GLN A 165 1.82 -5.58 11.66
C GLN A 165 1.66 -6.70 10.61
N ILE A 166 1.03 -7.81 10.98
CA ILE A 166 0.74 -8.91 10.04
C ILE A 166 -0.29 -8.44 9.01
N VAL A 167 -1.37 -7.78 9.45
CA VAL A 167 -2.38 -7.21 8.54
C VAL A 167 -1.75 -6.27 7.51
N ARG A 168 -0.81 -5.42 7.94
CA ARG A 168 -0.08 -4.52 7.03
C ARG A 168 0.75 -5.30 6.00
N ARG A 169 1.50 -6.32 6.43
CA ARG A 169 2.31 -7.16 5.54
C ARG A 169 1.45 -7.87 4.49
N VAL A 170 0.33 -8.46 4.91
CA VAL A 170 -0.64 -9.10 4.00
C VAL A 170 -1.23 -8.09 3.03
N ALA A 171 -1.65 -6.92 3.51
CA ALA A 171 -2.26 -5.88 2.69
C ALA A 171 -1.32 -5.37 1.60
N ILE A 172 -0.05 -5.09 1.94
CA ILE A 172 0.98 -4.66 0.97
C ILE A 172 1.20 -5.74 -0.09
N SER A 173 1.43 -6.99 0.34
CA SER A 173 1.69 -8.10 -0.58
C SER A 173 0.52 -8.37 -1.51
N THR A 174 -0.71 -8.33 -0.98
CA THR A 174 -1.92 -8.51 -1.79
C THR A 174 -2.09 -7.35 -2.79
N TYR A 175 -1.83 -6.11 -2.37
CA TYR A 175 -1.93 -4.94 -3.24
C TYR A 175 -0.93 -5.01 -4.40
N GLU A 176 0.32 -5.37 -4.15
CA GLU A 176 1.33 -5.56 -5.20
C GLU A 176 0.91 -6.68 -6.17
N GLY A 177 0.38 -7.80 -5.66
CA GLY A 177 -0.16 -8.87 -6.49
C GLY A 177 -1.38 -8.43 -7.31
N GLU A 178 -2.31 -7.69 -6.71
CA GLU A 178 -3.49 -7.11 -7.37
C GLU A 178 -3.07 -6.16 -8.51
N MET A 179 -2.08 -5.29 -8.25
CA MET A 179 -1.54 -4.39 -9.27
C MET A 179 -0.86 -5.13 -10.43
N ASN A 180 -0.15 -6.23 -10.16
CA ASN A 180 0.43 -7.06 -11.21
C ASN A 180 -0.66 -7.68 -12.11
N VAL A 181 -1.77 -8.15 -11.53
CA VAL A 181 -2.93 -8.64 -12.31
C VAL A 181 -3.50 -7.54 -13.18
N ILE A 182 -3.78 -6.36 -12.61
CA ILE A 182 -4.38 -5.23 -13.34
C ILE A 182 -3.49 -4.79 -14.50
N MET A 183 -2.16 -4.81 -14.32
CA MET A 183 -1.21 -4.37 -15.36
C MET A 183 -0.91 -5.44 -16.41
N HIS A 184 -0.96 -6.72 -16.07
CA HIS A 184 -0.35 -7.76 -16.90
C HIS A 184 -1.24 -8.96 -17.23
N ALA A 185 -2.40 -9.10 -16.57
CA ALA A 185 -3.31 -10.22 -16.77
C ALA A 185 -4.67 -9.81 -17.35
N ILE A 186 -5.46 -10.79 -17.74
CA ILE A 186 -6.86 -10.60 -18.18
C ILE A 186 -7.77 -10.56 -16.95
N ARG A 187 -7.55 -11.47 -16.02
CA ARG A 187 -8.26 -11.60 -14.74
C ARG A 187 -7.52 -12.51 -13.79
N ALA A 188 -7.91 -12.49 -12.52
CA ALA A 188 -7.42 -13.44 -11.53
C ALA A 188 -8.50 -13.83 -10.51
N LYS A 189 -8.30 -15.01 -9.90
CA LYS A 189 -8.96 -15.41 -8.65
C LYS A 189 -8.00 -15.19 -7.50
N VAL A 190 -8.50 -14.64 -6.40
CA VAL A 190 -7.75 -14.49 -5.16
C VAL A 190 -8.42 -15.33 -4.09
N HIS A 191 -7.66 -16.21 -3.47
CA HIS A 191 -8.12 -17.05 -2.38
C HIS A 191 -7.42 -16.63 -1.09
N LEU A 192 -8.19 -16.31 -0.05
CA LEU A 192 -7.71 -16.01 1.30
C LEU A 192 -8.10 -17.14 2.22
N SER A 193 -7.14 -17.79 2.87
CA SER A 193 -7.38 -18.71 3.98
C SER A 193 -6.64 -18.24 5.24
N VAL A 194 -7.29 -18.39 6.40
CA VAL A 194 -6.73 -18.01 7.70
C VAL A 194 -6.92 -19.18 8.65
N THR A 195 -5.82 -19.64 9.23
CA THR A 195 -5.76 -20.59 10.32
C THR A 195 -5.25 -19.88 11.59
N PRO A 196 -5.24 -20.49 12.77
CA PRO A 196 -4.67 -19.88 13.97
C PRO A 196 -3.18 -19.53 13.88
N SER A 197 -2.45 -20.12 12.93
CA SER A 197 -0.99 -19.96 12.82
C SER A 197 -0.53 -19.31 11.52
N VAL A 198 -1.37 -19.35 10.46
CA VAL A 198 -0.96 -18.91 9.11
C VAL A 198 -2.11 -18.24 8.38
N ILE A 199 -1.78 -17.13 7.70
CA ILE A 199 -2.61 -16.55 6.66
C ILE A 199 -1.98 -16.93 5.33
N GLU A 200 -2.77 -17.48 4.41
CA GLU A 200 -2.37 -17.72 3.03
C GLU A 200 -3.22 -16.88 2.08
N VAL A 201 -2.56 -16.18 1.16
CA VAL A 201 -3.20 -15.50 0.03
C VAL A 201 -2.65 -16.10 -1.24
N ALA A 202 -3.51 -16.70 -2.05
CA ALA A 202 -3.18 -17.23 -3.37
C ALA A 202 -3.84 -16.37 -4.45
N ILE A 203 -3.07 -15.95 -5.45
CA ILE A 203 -3.53 -15.21 -6.62
C ILE A 203 -3.24 -16.09 -7.84
N ASP A 204 -4.28 -16.49 -8.56
CA ASP A 204 -4.21 -17.30 -9.77
C ASP A 204 -4.72 -16.48 -10.95
N ASP A 205 -3.80 -16.01 -11.81
CA ASP A 205 -4.11 -15.13 -12.92
C ASP A 205 -4.15 -15.85 -14.27
N GLU A 206 -4.99 -15.33 -15.17
CA GLU A 206 -5.00 -15.64 -16.58
C GLU A 206 -4.29 -14.53 -17.35
N GLY A 207 -2.96 -14.60 -17.43
CA GLY A 207 -2.13 -13.58 -18.07
C GLY A 207 -1.12 -14.16 -19.05
N LYS A 208 -0.18 -13.30 -19.47
CA LYS A 208 0.90 -13.70 -20.38
C LYS A 208 1.95 -14.62 -19.75
N GLY A 209 1.91 -14.78 -18.43
CA GLY A 209 2.92 -15.49 -17.67
C GLY A 209 4.25 -14.72 -17.58
N ILE A 210 5.16 -15.23 -16.76
CA ILE A 210 6.50 -14.69 -16.51
C ILE A 210 7.52 -15.62 -17.16
N PRO A 211 8.26 -15.17 -18.19
CA PRO A 211 9.25 -16.01 -18.86
C PRO A 211 10.46 -16.37 -17.99
N ASP A 212 10.87 -15.44 -17.13
CA ASP A 212 12.02 -15.59 -16.23
C ASP A 212 11.64 -15.01 -14.86
N ILE A 213 11.39 -15.91 -13.91
CA ILE A 213 10.97 -15.54 -12.56
C ILE A 213 12.15 -14.91 -11.79
N ASP A 214 13.38 -15.42 -11.96
CA ASP A 214 14.54 -14.91 -11.25
C ASP A 214 14.86 -13.49 -11.69
N LEU A 215 14.71 -13.19 -12.98
CA LEU A 215 14.84 -11.83 -13.50
C LEU A 215 13.72 -10.92 -12.99
N ALA A 216 12.46 -11.40 -12.97
CA ALA A 216 11.32 -10.65 -12.49
C ALA A 216 11.39 -10.35 -10.98
N MET A 217 12.16 -11.12 -10.21
CA MET A 217 12.41 -10.92 -8.78
C MET A 217 13.54 -9.92 -8.49
N GLN A 218 14.25 -9.42 -9.50
CA GLN A 218 15.29 -8.41 -9.32
C GLN A 218 14.67 -7.03 -9.13
N GLU A 219 15.19 -6.28 -8.17
CA GLU A 219 14.75 -4.89 -7.92
C GLU A 219 15.03 -4.02 -9.15
N GLY A 220 14.01 -3.24 -9.53
CA GLY A 220 14.08 -2.35 -10.68
C GLY A 220 13.77 -3.01 -12.03
N PHE A 221 13.65 -4.34 -12.13
CA PHE A 221 13.21 -4.97 -13.35
C PHE A 221 11.71 -4.76 -13.58
N THR A 222 11.36 -4.20 -14.74
CA THR A 222 9.96 -3.93 -15.09
C THR A 222 9.68 -4.10 -16.57
N THR A 223 8.48 -4.58 -16.88
CA THR A 223 7.91 -4.63 -18.24
C THR A 223 6.77 -3.61 -18.41
N SER A 224 6.63 -2.67 -17.47
CA SER A 224 5.58 -1.66 -17.48
C SER A 224 5.78 -0.62 -18.59
N THR A 225 4.65 -0.15 -19.14
CA THR A 225 4.62 0.92 -20.14
C THR A 225 4.94 2.29 -19.50
N GLU A 226 5.23 3.30 -20.34
CA GLU A 226 5.41 4.68 -19.86
C GLU A 226 4.15 5.23 -19.19
N GLU A 227 2.96 4.88 -19.70
CA GLU A 227 1.68 5.27 -19.12
C GLU A 227 1.49 4.69 -17.70
N GLN A 228 1.81 3.41 -17.51
CA GLN A 228 1.76 2.77 -16.20
C GLN A 228 2.75 3.41 -15.22
N ARG A 229 3.96 3.78 -15.68
CA ARG A 229 4.94 4.51 -14.88
C ARG A 229 4.48 5.92 -14.51
N ALA A 230 3.80 6.62 -15.41
CA ALA A 230 3.23 7.94 -15.14
C ALA A 230 2.15 7.89 -14.04
N MET A 231 1.50 6.75 -13.83
CA MET A 231 0.57 6.51 -12.72
C MET A 231 1.27 6.16 -11.39
N GLY A 232 2.60 6.10 -11.37
CA GLY A 232 3.39 5.80 -10.17
C GLY A 232 3.63 4.30 -9.93
N PHE A 233 3.36 3.44 -10.93
CA PHE A 233 3.58 1.99 -10.85
C PHE A 233 4.65 1.52 -11.84
N GLY A 234 5.08 0.25 -11.67
CA GLY A 234 6.03 -0.37 -12.59
C GLY A 234 7.48 0.03 -12.36
N SER A 235 7.85 0.34 -11.13
CA SER A 235 9.24 0.56 -10.73
C SER A 235 10.08 -0.73 -10.66
N GLY A 236 9.46 -1.90 -10.86
CA GLY A 236 10.13 -3.19 -10.69
C GLY A 236 10.31 -3.60 -9.23
N MET A 237 9.50 -3.04 -8.32
CA MET A 237 9.56 -3.33 -6.89
C MET A 237 8.42 -4.26 -6.41
N GLY A 238 7.43 -4.59 -7.23
CA GLY A 238 6.26 -5.35 -6.81
C GLY A 238 6.57 -6.72 -6.24
N LEU A 239 7.18 -7.61 -7.01
CA LEU A 239 7.58 -8.94 -6.55
C LEU A 239 8.64 -8.90 -5.43
N PRO A 240 9.69 -8.06 -5.48
CA PRO A 240 10.58 -7.82 -4.34
C PRO A 240 9.84 -7.38 -3.06
N ASN A 241 8.85 -6.50 -3.16
CA ASN A 241 8.03 -6.07 -2.01
C ASN A 241 7.21 -7.22 -1.42
N ILE A 242 6.61 -8.06 -2.26
CA ILE A 242 5.92 -9.27 -1.81
C ILE A 242 6.88 -10.17 -1.05
N LYS A 243 8.08 -10.44 -1.60
CA LYS A 243 9.09 -11.29 -0.97
C LYS A 243 9.56 -10.77 0.39
N ARG A 244 9.67 -9.44 0.55
CA ARG A 244 10.07 -8.84 1.84
C ARG A 244 8.98 -8.94 2.90
N ASN A 245 7.71 -8.96 2.50
CA ASN A 245 6.58 -8.94 3.42
C ASN A 245 6.04 -10.35 3.73
N ALA A 246 6.10 -11.31 2.80
CA ALA A 246 5.68 -12.69 3.03
C ALA A 246 6.78 -13.50 3.74
N ASP A 247 6.38 -14.42 4.62
CA ASP A 247 7.31 -15.35 5.27
C ASP A 247 7.68 -16.51 4.34
N ASP A 248 6.74 -16.92 3.47
CA ASP A 248 6.97 -17.87 2.37
C ASP A 248 6.29 -17.33 1.11
N LEU A 249 6.99 -17.41 -0.01
CA LEU A 249 6.53 -16.96 -1.32
C LEU A 249 6.80 -18.04 -2.35
N LYS A 250 5.74 -18.53 -3.00
CA LYS A 250 5.84 -19.45 -4.13
C LYS A 250 5.25 -18.81 -5.38
N ILE A 251 6.02 -18.84 -6.46
CA ILE A 251 5.61 -18.35 -7.76
C ILE A 251 5.71 -19.50 -8.75
N SER A 252 4.62 -19.77 -9.44
CA SER A 252 4.57 -20.73 -10.55
C SER A 252 3.97 -20.02 -11.74
N SER A 253 4.69 -19.96 -12.86
CA SER A 253 4.23 -19.24 -14.05
C SER A 253 4.47 -20.05 -15.32
N LEU A 254 3.52 -20.00 -16.23
CA LEU A 254 3.61 -20.62 -17.55
C LEU A 254 3.28 -19.57 -18.61
N VAL A 255 4.24 -19.33 -19.50
CA VAL A 255 4.10 -18.36 -20.59
C VAL A 255 2.86 -18.67 -21.45
N GLY A 256 2.02 -17.67 -21.65
CA GLY A 256 0.76 -17.78 -22.39
C GLY A 256 -0.40 -18.41 -21.61
N LYS A 257 -0.22 -18.72 -20.31
CA LYS A 257 -1.27 -19.27 -19.44
C LYS A 257 -1.61 -18.38 -18.25
N GLY A 258 -0.58 -17.86 -17.56
CA GLY A 258 -0.73 -17.03 -16.38
C GLY A 258 0.28 -17.36 -15.30
N THR A 259 0.03 -16.82 -14.09
CA THR A 259 0.88 -16.96 -12.92
C THR A 259 0.05 -17.31 -11.69
N VAL A 260 0.53 -18.25 -10.90
CA VAL A 260 0.03 -18.54 -9.55
C VAL A 260 1.04 -18.04 -8.54
N LEU A 261 0.59 -17.14 -7.69
CA LEU A 261 1.35 -16.52 -6.61
C LEU A 261 0.75 -16.97 -5.28
N VAL A 262 1.52 -17.64 -4.44
CA VAL A 262 1.08 -18.07 -3.10
C VAL A 262 1.96 -17.41 -2.05
N MET A 263 1.35 -16.64 -1.18
CA MET A 263 2.00 -15.86 -0.12
C MET A 263 1.53 -16.35 1.24
N ARG A 264 2.44 -16.66 2.16
CA ARG A 264 2.13 -17.11 3.52
C ARG A 264 2.70 -16.16 4.56
N PHE A 265 1.94 -15.94 5.60
CA PHE A 265 2.26 -15.07 6.73
C PHE A 265 1.97 -15.81 8.03
N SER A 266 2.98 -15.94 8.89
CA SER A 266 2.83 -16.53 10.23
C SER A 266 2.12 -15.53 11.15
N ILE A 267 1.16 -16.06 11.94
CA ILE A 267 0.41 -15.29 12.94
C ILE A 267 1.12 -15.35 14.30
#